data_906fc6bcdff9c2ba5383d6fa11b7747d
#
_entry.id   906fc6bcdff9c2ba5383d6fa11b7747d
#
_cell.length_a   1.000
_cell.length_b   1.000
_cell.length_c   1.000
_cell.angle_alpha   90.00
_cell.angle_beta   90.00
_cell.angle_gamma   90.00
#
_symmetry.space_group_name_H-M   'P 1'
#
loop_
_entity.id
_entity.type
_entity.pdbx_description
1 polymer ?
#
loop_
_entity_poly.entity_id
_entity_poly.type
_entity_poly.pdbx_seq_one_letter_code
_entity_poly.pdbx_strand_id
1 'polypeptide(L)'
;EAILNEVISWMEVCKVDPYDEKTGKGLVRHVLIRKGFTTKELMVCLVINGRKIPQVEKLVDRLQKIEGMTAIMANVNTEQTNVILGKEIQPIWGQDYIEDYIGNVKYRISPLSFYQVNPVQTEKLYSLALEYAGLTGKETVWDLYCGIGTISLFLAGKAKKVCGVEIIPQAIDDARENAKRNHIENAEFFVGKAEEVLPEFYEKATTEASSDEMLHPDVIVVDPPRKGCDDACLNTMLRMQPERIVYVSCDSATLARD
;
A
#
# COMPACT_ATOMS: atom_id res chain seq x y z
N GLU A 1 -22.95 5.56 1.02
CA GLU A 1 -24.20 6.07 0.39
C GLU A 1 -24.25 7.59 0.49
N ALA A 2 -24.20 8.21 1.69
CA ALA A 2 -24.27 9.66 1.88
C ALA A 2 -23.26 10.43 0.99
N ILE A 3 -21.99 10.02 0.96
CA ILE A 3 -20.97 10.65 0.11
C ILE A 3 -21.34 10.63 -1.36
N LEU A 4 -21.81 9.49 -1.86
CA LEU A 4 -22.21 9.38 -3.28
C LEU A 4 -23.39 10.27 -3.62
N ASN A 5 -24.38 10.38 -2.73
CA ASN A 5 -25.52 11.26 -2.91
C ASN A 5 -25.10 12.74 -2.99
N GLU A 6 -24.15 13.17 -2.13
CA GLU A 6 -23.62 14.53 -2.20
C GLU A 6 -22.81 14.80 -3.46
N VAL A 7 -22.02 13.83 -3.94
CA VAL A 7 -21.30 13.96 -5.21
C VAL A 7 -22.26 14.05 -6.39
N ILE A 8 -23.28 13.17 -6.45
CA ILE A 8 -24.28 13.18 -7.52
C ILE A 8 -25.04 14.51 -7.52
N SER A 9 -25.53 14.95 -6.36
CA SER A 9 -26.25 16.22 -6.23
C SER A 9 -25.38 17.42 -6.65
N TRP A 10 -24.08 17.41 -6.29
CA TRP A 10 -23.15 18.45 -6.76
C TRP A 10 -23.01 18.40 -8.30
N MET A 11 -22.85 17.20 -8.89
CA MET A 11 -22.73 17.04 -10.34
C MET A 11 -23.94 17.60 -11.07
N GLU A 12 -25.15 17.30 -10.59
CA GLU A 12 -26.42 17.80 -11.17
C GLU A 12 -26.52 19.33 -11.08
N VAL A 13 -26.28 19.90 -9.88
CA VAL A 13 -26.38 21.35 -9.63
C VAL A 13 -25.32 22.13 -10.42
N CYS A 14 -24.11 21.59 -10.53
CA CYS A 14 -22.98 22.25 -11.19
C CYS A 14 -22.84 21.89 -12.68
N LYS A 15 -23.74 21.05 -13.20
CA LYS A 15 -23.74 20.56 -14.59
C LYS A 15 -22.40 19.92 -14.97
N VAL A 16 -21.92 19.03 -14.08
CA VAL A 16 -20.71 18.23 -14.28
C VAL A 16 -21.11 16.87 -14.84
N ASP A 17 -20.69 16.59 -16.06
CA ASP A 17 -21.03 15.33 -16.72
C ASP A 17 -20.22 14.16 -16.19
N PRO A 18 -20.85 12.98 -15.98
CA PRO A 18 -20.13 11.73 -15.76
C PRO A 18 -19.36 11.34 -17.02
N TYR A 19 -18.22 10.67 -16.82
CA TYR A 19 -17.42 10.18 -17.93
C TYR A 19 -18.13 9.00 -18.62
N ASP A 20 -18.19 9.08 -19.93
CA ASP A 20 -18.70 8.02 -20.79
C ASP A 20 -17.51 7.27 -21.45
N GLU A 21 -17.32 6.01 -21.09
CA GLU A 21 -16.24 5.16 -21.59
C GLU A 21 -16.27 4.95 -23.11
N LYS A 22 -17.44 5.07 -23.75
CA LYS A 22 -17.58 4.89 -25.21
C LYS A 22 -17.13 6.13 -25.99
N THR A 23 -17.46 7.30 -25.48
CA THR A 23 -17.18 8.57 -26.16
C THR A 23 -15.92 9.27 -25.66
N GLY A 24 -15.40 8.87 -24.49
CA GLY A 24 -14.26 9.52 -23.82
C GLY A 24 -14.59 10.93 -23.31
N LYS A 25 -15.88 11.26 -23.17
CA LYS A 25 -16.35 12.58 -22.73
C LYS A 25 -16.88 12.54 -21.31
N GLY A 26 -16.96 13.71 -20.67
CA GLY A 26 -17.36 13.87 -19.28
C GLY A 26 -16.16 13.97 -18.35
N LEU A 27 -16.39 14.42 -17.11
CA LEU A 27 -15.32 14.72 -16.15
C LEU A 27 -15.12 13.63 -15.10
N VAL A 28 -16.18 13.25 -14.38
CA VAL A 28 -16.07 12.34 -13.24
C VAL A 28 -16.13 10.90 -13.70
N ARG A 29 -15.02 10.17 -13.56
CA ARG A 29 -14.90 8.75 -13.95
C ARG A 29 -15.29 7.82 -12.81
N HIS A 30 -14.71 8.03 -11.63
CA HIS A 30 -14.95 7.20 -10.46
C HIS A 30 -14.93 8.05 -9.19
N VAL A 31 -15.52 7.51 -8.14
CA VAL A 31 -15.43 8.05 -6.78
C VAL A 31 -14.82 6.97 -5.88
N LEU A 32 -13.57 7.16 -5.51
CA LEU A 32 -12.90 6.30 -4.53
C LEU A 32 -13.24 6.82 -3.13
N ILE A 33 -13.75 5.94 -2.28
CA ILE A 33 -14.06 6.24 -0.89
C ILE A 33 -13.25 5.28 -0.03
N ARG A 34 -12.44 5.83 0.88
CA ARG A 34 -11.73 5.07 1.90
C ARG A 34 -12.24 5.46 3.28
N LYS A 35 -12.33 4.49 4.16
CA LYS A 35 -12.71 4.71 5.56
C LYS A 35 -11.77 3.94 6.47
N GLY A 36 -11.16 4.63 7.40
CA GLY A 36 -10.44 4.01 8.52
C GLY A 36 -11.43 3.20 9.37
N PHE A 37 -11.09 1.95 9.62
CA PHE A 37 -11.95 1.06 10.43
C PHE A 37 -11.95 1.46 11.90
N THR A 38 -10.77 1.76 12.44
CA THR A 38 -10.56 2.16 13.84
C THR A 38 -10.78 3.66 14.01
N THR A 39 -10.13 4.49 13.20
CA THR A 39 -10.14 5.94 13.30
C THR A 39 -11.46 6.58 12.85
N LYS A 40 -12.22 5.90 12.00
CA LYS A 40 -13.43 6.40 11.32
C LYS A 40 -13.18 7.56 10.35
N GLU A 41 -11.92 7.90 10.10
CA GLU A 41 -11.55 8.90 9.11
C GLU A 41 -12.03 8.52 7.71
N LEU A 42 -12.48 9.51 6.95
CA LEU A 42 -13.01 9.36 5.60
C LEU A 42 -12.15 10.12 4.60
N MET A 43 -11.84 9.45 3.50
CA MET A 43 -11.24 10.05 2.31
C MET A 43 -12.17 9.87 1.12
N VAL A 44 -12.33 10.95 0.36
CA VAL A 44 -12.99 10.94 -0.95
C VAL A 44 -11.99 11.37 -2.00
N CYS A 45 -11.78 10.54 -3.01
CA CYS A 45 -10.94 10.88 -4.16
C CYS A 45 -11.76 10.74 -5.44
N LEU A 46 -11.99 11.87 -6.11
CA LEU A 46 -12.64 11.89 -7.42
C LEU A 46 -11.63 11.53 -8.50
N VAL A 47 -11.88 10.49 -9.26
CA VAL A 47 -11.09 10.21 -10.47
C VAL A 47 -11.68 10.99 -11.61
N ILE A 48 -10.89 11.89 -12.20
CA ILE A 48 -11.37 12.86 -13.18
C ILE A 48 -10.61 12.79 -14.51
N ASN A 49 -11.38 12.95 -15.59
CA ASN A 49 -10.87 13.09 -16.95
C ASN A 49 -10.53 14.56 -17.23
N GLY A 50 -9.51 15.08 -16.56
CA GLY A 50 -9.09 16.48 -16.67
C GLY A 50 -8.35 16.92 -15.42
N ARG A 51 -7.99 18.21 -15.34
CA ARG A 51 -7.21 18.78 -14.23
C ARG A 51 -7.97 19.81 -13.39
N LYS A 52 -9.20 20.14 -13.77
CA LYS A 52 -10.00 21.16 -13.09
C LYS A 52 -11.38 20.62 -12.77
N ILE A 53 -11.83 20.87 -11.56
CA ILE A 53 -13.18 20.52 -11.09
C ILE A 53 -13.98 21.83 -11.01
N PRO A 54 -15.06 21.97 -11.79
CA PRO A 54 -15.91 23.17 -11.74
C PRO A 54 -16.57 23.31 -10.36
N GLN A 55 -16.56 24.51 -9.82
CA GLN A 55 -17.23 24.83 -8.54
C GLN A 55 -16.91 23.83 -7.42
N VAL A 56 -15.63 23.45 -7.33
CA VAL A 56 -15.14 22.45 -6.37
C VAL A 56 -15.43 22.84 -4.91
N GLU A 57 -15.46 24.12 -4.62
CA GLU A 57 -15.81 24.66 -3.31
C GLU A 57 -17.20 24.22 -2.84
N LYS A 58 -18.18 24.13 -3.78
CA LYS A 58 -19.53 23.64 -3.45
C LYS A 58 -19.54 22.15 -3.11
N LEU A 59 -18.65 21.36 -3.71
CA LEU A 59 -18.48 19.95 -3.35
C LEU A 59 -17.85 19.82 -1.96
N VAL A 60 -16.80 20.60 -1.71
CA VAL A 60 -16.13 20.64 -0.40
C VAL A 60 -17.11 21.02 0.70
N ASP A 61 -17.91 22.09 0.52
CA ASP A 61 -18.92 22.55 1.49
C ASP A 61 -19.96 21.48 1.83
N ARG A 62 -20.22 20.54 0.94
CA ARG A 62 -21.13 19.41 1.17
C ARG A 62 -20.43 18.27 1.90
N LEU A 63 -19.26 17.84 1.38
CA LEU A 63 -18.57 16.66 1.88
C LEU A 63 -17.96 16.88 3.27
N GLN A 64 -17.44 18.08 3.57
CA GLN A 64 -16.85 18.38 4.88
C GLN A 64 -17.83 18.30 6.06
N LYS A 65 -19.14 18.32 5.79
CA LYS A 65 -20.20 18.15 6.80
C LYS A 65 -20.43 16.70 7.21
N ILE A 66 -19.88 15.77 6.45
CA ILE A 66 -20.00 14.34 6.74
C ILE A 66 -19.03 14.01 7.88
N GLU A 67 -19.54 13.42 8.95
CA GLU A 67 -18.75 13.04 10.10
C GLU A 67 -17.58 12.11 9.71
N GLY A 68 -16.39 12.45 10.20
CA GLY A 68 -15.15 11.73 9.89
C GLY A 68 -14.48 12.17 8.58
N MET A 69 -15.04 13.11 7.82
CA MET A 69 -14.39 13.59 6.59
C MET A 69 -13.05 14.24 6.91
N THR A 70 -11.97 13.66 6.39
CA THR A 70 -10.59 14.05 6.68
C THR A 70 -9.85 14.52 5.44
N ALA A 71 -10.16 13.93 4.27
CA ALA A 71 -9.45 14.19 3.02
C ALA A 71 -10.41 14.21 1.83
N ILE A 72 -10.31 15.25 0.99
CA ILE A 72 -10.99 15.34 -0.30
C ILE A 72 -9.93 15.62 -1.35
N MET A 73 -9.86 14.79 -2.39
CA MET A 73 -8.81 14.81 -3.39
C MET A 73 -9.36 14.57 -4.79
N ALA A 74 -8.56 14.90 -5.79
CA ALA A 74 -8.76 14.43 -7.15
C ALA A 74 -7.60 13.55 -7.59
N ASN A 75 -7.91 12.55 -8.39
CA ASN A 75 -6.95 11.76 -9.14
C ASN A 75 -7.16 12.04 -10.63
N VAL A 76 -6.11 12.52 -11.29
CA VAL A 76 -6.17 12.82 -12.72
C VAL A 76 -5.92 11.55 -13.53
N ASN A 77 -6.95 11.12 -14.26
CA ASN A 77 -6.84 10.00 -15.20
C ASN A 77 -7.52 10.34 -16.53
N THR A 78 -6.71 10.76 -17.51
CA THR A 78 -7.17 11.13 -18.86
C THR A 78 -6.92 10.02 -19.89
N GLU A 79 -6.34 8.89 -19.47
CA GLU A 79 -6.03 7.79 -20.36
C GLU A 79 -7.28 6.92 -20.63
N GLN A 80 -7.44 6.49 -21.88
CA GLN A 80 -8.52 5.58 -22.26
C GLN A 80 -8.09 4.13 -22.04
N THR A 81 -7.98 3.76 -20.77
CA THR A 81 -7.62 2.40 -20.33
C THR A 81 -8.59 1.93 -19.25
N ASN A 82 -8.56 0.65 -18.92
CA ASN A 82 -9.32 0.08 -17.81
C ASN A 82 -8.66 0.33 -16.44
N VAL A 83 -7.54 1.06 -16.38
CA VAL A 83 -6.90 1.45 -15.14
C VAL A 83 -7.71 2.57 -14.50
N ILE A 84 -8.16 2.35 -13.26
CA ILE A 84 -9.04 3.29 -12.54
C ILE A 84 -8.27 4.55 -12.12
N LEU A 85 -7.11 4.38 -11.47
CA LEU A 85 -6.34 5.49 -10.90
C LEU A 85 -5.20 5.92 -11.81
N GLY A 86 -5.14 7.21 -12.11
CA GLY A 86 -3.97 7.83 -12.72
C GLY A 86 -2.85 8.07 -11.71
N LYS A 87 -1.72 8.58 -12.18
CA LYS A 87 -0.53 8.80 -11.34
C LYS A 87 -0.55 10.12 -10.56
N GLU A 88 -1.31 11.12 -11.02
CA GLU A 88 -1.34 12.46 -10.44
C GLU A 88 -2.48 12.57 -9.41
N ILE A 89 -2.12 12.95 -8.17
CA ILE A 89 -3.06 13.27 -7.10
C ILE A 89 -3.03 14.77 -6.84
N GLN A 90 -4.21 15.36 -6.70
CA GLN A 90 -4.40 16.77 -6.38
C GLN A 90 -5.19 16.88 -5.07
N PRO A 91 -4.56 17.32 -3.96
CA PRO A 91 -5.30 17.64 -2.74
C PRO A 91 -6.28 18.79 -2.99
N ILE A 92 -7.52 18.65 -2.51
CA ILE A 92 -8.57 19.67 -2.63
C ILE A 92 -8.87 20.28 -1.28
N TRP A 93 -9.05 19.44 -0.24
CA TRP A 93 -9.35 19.89 1.11
C TRP A 93 -8.91 18.86 2.15
N GLY A 94 -8.49 19.37 3.31
CA GLY A 94 -8.05 18.55 4.43
C GLY A 94 -6.66 17.95 4.23
N GLN A 95 -6.46 16.74 4.73
CA GLN A 95 -5.21 16.00 4.59
C GLN A 95 -5.12 15.32 3.21
N ASP A 96 -3.92 14.85 2.86
CA ASP A 96 -3.67 14.06 1.66
C ASP A 96 -3.66 12.53 1.92
N TYR A 97 -4.12 12.12 3.11
CA TYR A 97 -4.21 10.74 3.59
C TYR A 97 -5.30 10.60 4.64
N ILE A 98 -5.62 9.36 4.99
CA ILE A 98 -6.28 8.98 6.24
C ILE A 98 -5.37 8.05 7.03
N GLU A 99 -5.65 7.91 8.31
CA GLU A 99 -4.95 6.97 9.20
C GLU A 99 -5.85 5.81 9.57
N ASP A 100 -5.26 4.63 9.75
CA ASP A 100 -5.93 3.48 10.36
C ASP A 100 -4.91 2.56 11.04
N TYR A 101 -5.39 1.55 11.75
CA TYR A 101 -4.57 0.62 12.52
C TYR A 101 -4.70 -0.81 12.01
N ILE A 102 -3.58 -1.55 12.04
CA ILE A 102 -3.55 -3.02 12.01
C ILE A 102 -2.80 -3.44 13.29
N GLY A 103 -3.50 -4.09 14.21
CA GLY A 103 -2.98 -4.31 15.56
C GLY A 103 -2.63 -2.99 16.24
N ASN A 104 -1.40 -2.86 16.71
CA ASN A 104 -0.91 -1.66 17.38
C ASN A 104 -0.17 -0.68 16.45
N VAL A 105 -0.06 -0.99 15.16
CA VAL A 105 0.67 -0.18 14.20
C VAL A 105 -0.29 0.73 13.44
N LYS A 106 0.02 2.04 13.43
CA LYS A 106 -0.74 3.06 12.73
C LYS A 106 -0.18 3.26 11.32
N TYR A 107 -1.03 3.27 10.32
CA TYR A 107 -0.67 3.45 8.92
C TYR A 107 -1.28 4.71 8.33
N ARG A 108 -0.45 5.45 7.58
CA ARG A 108 -0.89 6.48 6.65
C ARG A 108 -1.32 5.81 5.35
N ILE A 109 -2.53 6.14 4.90
CA ILE A 109 -3.15 5.53 3.72
C ILE A 109 -3.48 6.64 2.74
N SER A 110 -2.73 6.72 1.64
CA SER A 110 -2.99 7.65 0.54
C SER A 110 -3.99 7.06 -0.47
N PRO A 111 -4.49 7.83 -1.44
CA PRO A 111 -5.38 7.30 -2.48
C PRO A 111 -4.77 6.16 -3.29
N LEU A 112 -3.44 6.20 -3.52
CA LEU A 112 -2.72 5.21 -4.32
C LEU A 112 -2.18 4.04 -3.50
N SER A 113 -2.15 4.13 -2.16
CA SER A 113 -1.66 3.06 -1.31
C SER A 113 -2.53 1.81 -1.44
N PHE A 114 -1.90 0.65 -1.63
CA PHE A 114 -2.59 -0.60 -1.37
C PHE A 114 -2.78 -0.76 0.14
N TYR A 115 -3.99 -1.01 0.57
CA TYR A 115 -4.34 -1.29 1.96
C TYR A 115 -5.47 -2.31 1.99
N GLN A 116 -5.33 -3.33 2.81
CA GLN A 116 -6.28 -4.44 2.89
C GLN A 116 -7.68 -3.95 3.31
N VAL A 117 -8.71 -4.36 2.56
CA VAL A 117 -10.08 -3.85 2.74
C VAL A 117 -10.83 -4.44 3.95
N ASN A 118 -10.34 -5.54 4.51
CA ASN A 118 -10.94 -6.21 5.68
C ASN A 118 -9.95 -6.23 6.86
N PRO A 119 -9.92 -5.17 7.69
CA PRO A 119 -8.93 -5.03 8.76
C PRO A 119 -8.96 -6.17 9.77
N VAL A 120 -10.14 -6.70 10.10
CA VAL A 120 -10.28 -7.81 11.04
C VAL A 120 -9.62 -9.08 10.53
N GLN A 121 -9.78 -9.39 9.23
CA GLN A 121 -9.11 -10.55 8.64
C GLN A 121 -7.63 -10.27 8.38
N THR A 122 -7.27 -9.03 8.06
CA THR A 122 -5.88 -8.61 7.88
C THR A 122 -5.07 -8.83 9.16
N GLU A 123 -5.59 -8.42 10.31
CA GLU A 123 -4.91 -8.63 11.59
C GLU A 123 -4.72 -10.12 11.90
N LYS A 124 -5.71 -10.95 11.62
CA LYS A 124 -5.59 -12.41 11.77
C LYS A 124 -4.55 -12.99 10.81
N LEU A 125 -4.57 -12.58 9.54
CA LEU A 125 -3.61 -13.01 8.54
C LEU A 125 -2.18 -12.66 8.93
N TYR A 126 -1.96 -11.42 9.39
CA TYR A 126 -0.63 -10.96 9.80
C TYR A 126 -0.18 -11.62 11.11
N SER A 127 -1.12 -11.92 12.01
CA SER A 127 -0.82 -12.68 13.22
C SER A 127 -0.38 -14.12 12.88
N LEU A 128 -1.00 -14.76 11.89
CA LEU A 128 -0.57 -16.06 11.39
C LEU A 128 0.79 -15.99 10.69
N ALA A 129 1.01 -14.96 9.89
CA ALA A 129 2.32 -14.73 9.24
C ALA A 129 3.42 -14.55 10.30
N LEU A 130 3.16 -13.81 11.37
CA LEU A 130 4.08 -13.64 12.50
C LEU A 130 4.34 -14.96 13.23
N GLU A 131 3.28 -15.78 13.46
CA GLU A 131 3.40 -17.10 14.09
C GLU A 131 4.29 -18.02 13.24
N TYR A 132 4.05 -18.10 11.93
CA TYR A 132 4.84 -18.94 11.03
C TYR A 132 6.27 -18.42 10.84
N ALA A 133 6.48 -17.12 10.92
CA ALA A 133 7.81 -16.53 10.92
C ALA A 133 8.62 -16.95 12.17
N GLY A 134 7.96 -17.27 13.28
CA GLY A 134 8.60 -17.82 14.50
C GLY A 134 9.66 -16.91 15.10
N LEU A 135 9.42 -15.59 15.08
CA LEU A 135 10.39 -14.59 15.49
C LEU A 135 10.60 -14.56 17.01
N THR A 136 11.87 -14.46 17.41
CA THR A 136 12.31 -14.41 18.82
C THR A 136 12.95 -13.09 19.22
N GLY A 137 13.08 -12.15 18.28
CA GLY A 137 13.78 -10.87 18.43
C GLY A 137 15.24 -10.89 17.97
N LYS A 138 15.71 -11.99 17.37
CA LYS A 138 17.07 -12.15 16.87
C LYS A 138 17.17 -12.20 15.37
N GLU A 139 16.05 -12.42 14.70
CA GLU A 139 15.98 -12.70 13.27
C GLU A 139 15.99 -11.42 12.44
N THR A 140 16.69 -11.46 11.30
CA THR A 140 16.56 -10.53 10.19
C THR A 140 15.49 -11.05 9.24
N VAL A 141 14.47 -10.24 8.99
CA VAL A 141 13.33 -10.55 8.13
C VAL A 141 13.41 -9.73 6.87
N TRP A 142 13.25 -10.37 5.72
CA TRP A 142 13.00 -9.68 4.45
C TRP A 142 11.52 -9.81 4.07
N ASP A 143 10.87 -8.67 3.82
CA ASP A 143 9.49 -8.58 3.35
C ASP A 143 9.49 -8.11 1.89
N LEU A 144 9.20 -9.05 0.98
CA LEU A 144 9.19 -8.80 -0.45
C LEU A 144 7.77 -8.44 -0.89
N TYR A 145 7.67 -7.41 -1.74
CA TYR A 145 6.42 -6.78 -2.14
C TYR A 145 5.74 -6.06 -0.96
N CYS A 146 6.54 -5.35 -0.16
CA CYS A 146 6.11 -4.80 1.15
C CYS A 146 5.06 -3.69 1.06
N GLY A 147 4.83 -3.09 -0.11
CA GLY A 147 3.91 -1.97 -0.28
C GLY A 147 4.28 -0.80 0.64
N ILE A 148 3.30 -0.30 1.40
CA ILE A 148 3.50 0.75 2.41
C ILE A 148 4.03 0.21 3.75
N GLY A 149 4.60 -0.99 3.75
CA GLY A 149 5.22 -1.62 4.92
C GLY A 149 4.23 -2.26 5.89
N THR A 150 3.05 -2.69 5.44
CA THR A 150 2.01 -3.19 6.35
C THR A 150 2.43 -4.46 7.10
N ILE A 151 3.00 -5.44 6.42
CA ILE A 151 3.53 -6.66 7.05
C ILE A 151 4.85 -6.35 7.73
N SER A 152 5.77 -5.65 7.07
CA SER A 152 7.07 -5.27 7.61
C SER A 152 6.98 -4.67 9.02
N LEU A 153 6.15 -3.64 9.18
CA LEU A 153 6.01 -2.92 10.45
C LEU A 153 5.26 -3.74 11.50
N PHE A 154 4.34 -4.61 11.08
CA PHE A 154 3.66 -5.54 11.99
C PHE A 154 4.65 -6.57 12.58
N LEU A 155 5.60 -7.05 11.78
CA LEU A 155 6.64 -8.00 12.20
C LEU A 155 7.77 -7.34 12.99
N ALA A 156 8.04 -6.05 12.77
CA ALA A 156 9.18 -5.34 13.37
C ALA A 156 9.21 -5.38 14.90
N GLY A 157 8.04 -5.44 15.55
CA GLY A 157 7.94 -5.57 17.01
C GLY A 157 8.48 -6.89 17.59
N LYS A 158 8.77 -7.89 16.73
CA LYS A 158 9.28 -9.22 17.13
C LYS A 158 10.54 -9.62 16.37
N ALA A 159 11.04 -8.81 15.45
CA ALA A 159 12.25 -9.04 14.69
C ALA A 159 13.45 -8.22 15.25
N LYS A 160 14.66 -8.69 15.04
CA LYS A 160 15.89 -7.87 15.22
C LYS A 160 15.92 -6.75 14.20
N LYS A 161 15.64 -7.07 12.94
CA LYS A 161 15.60 -6.15 11.81
C LYS A 161 14.59 -6.61 10.76
N VAL A 162 13.98 -5.66 10.08
CA VAL A 162 13.10 -5.92 8.92
C VAL A 162 13.59 -5.11 7.73
N CYS A 163 13.71 -5.77 6.57
CA CYS A 163 14.08 -5.17 5.30
C CYS A 163 12.92 -5.32 4.32
N GLY A 164 12.24 -4.23 3.99
CA GLY A 164 11.12 -4.22 3.03
C GLY A 164 11.58 -3.85 1.63
N VAL A 165 11.10 -4.56 0.61
CA VAL A 165 11.39 -4.29 -0.81
C VAL A 165 10.09 -4.08 -1.58
N GLU A 166 10.01 -2.99 -2.32
CA GLU A 166 8.85 -2.64 -3.15
C GLU A 166 9.30 -1.86 -4.40
N ILE A 167 8.70 -2.17 -5.53
CA ILE A 167 9.04 -1.54 -6.81
C ILE A 167 8.55 -0.09 -6.91
N ILE A 168 7.49 0.26 -6.18
CA ILE A 168 6.84 1.58 -6.26
C ILE A 168 7.51 2.56 -5.28
N PRO A 169 8.26 3.58 -5.76
CA PRO A 169 8.98 4.51 -4.87
C PRO A 169 8.07 5.20 -3.86
N GLN A 170 6.88 5.63 -4.28
CA GLN A 170 5.91 6.30 -3.40
C GLN A 170 5.46 5.40 -2.25
N ALA A 171 5.29 4.10 -2.49
CA ALA A 171 4.93 3.16 -1.44
C ALA A 171 6.06 3.00 -0.41
N ILE A 172 7.32 3.03 -0.86
CA ILE A 172 8.48 3.02 0.04
C ILE A 172 8.57 4.31 0.87
N ASP A 173 8.28 5.47 0.29
CA ASP A 173 8.23 6.71 1.04
C ASP A 173 7.12 6.67 2.11
N ASP A 174 5.94 6.15 1.77
CA ASP A 174 4.86 5.92 2.73
C ASP A 174 5.28 4.89 3.81
N ALA A 175 6.01 3.82 3.47
CA ALA A 175 6.51 2.83 4.43
C ALA A 175 7.49 3.44 5.43
N ARG A 176 8.44 4.25 4.96
CA ARG A 176 9.39 4.99 5.81
C ARG A 176 8.68 5.97 6.75
N GLU A 177 7.69 6.69 6.24
CA GLU A 177 6.90 7.61 7.06
C GLU A 177 6.06 6.84 8.09
N ASN A 178 5.50 5.68 7.73
CA ASN A 178 4.80 4.80 8.66
C ASN A 178 5.73 4.26 9.76
N ALA A 179 6.95 3.84 9.43
CA ALA A 179 7.95 3.43 10.43
C ALA A 179 8.24 4.55 11.42
N LYS A 180 8.51 5.76 10.92
CA LYS A 180 8.78 6.94 11.73
C LYS A 180 7.61 7.30 12.66
N ARG A 181 6.36 7.27 12.16
CA ARG A 181 5.15 7.56 12.95
C ARG A 181 4.94 6.61 14.11
N ASN A 182 5.37 5.36 13.95
CA ASN A 182 5.27 4.33 14.98
C ASN A 182 6.55 4.17 15.82
N HIS A 183 7.56 5.04 15.63
CA HIS A 183 8.85 4.95 16.31
C HIS A 183 9.54 3.58 16.11
N ILE A 184 9.36 2.99 14.91
CA ILE A 184 9.98 1.72 14.53
C ILE A 184 11.31 2.04 13.83
N GLU A 185 12.42 1.76 14.51
CA GLU A 185 13.79 2.09 14.06
C GLU A 185 14.50 0.90 13.42
N ASN A 186 13.98 -0.31 13.61
CA ASN A 186 14.56 -1.55 13.11
C ASN A 186 13.98 -2.00 11.77
N ALA A 187 13.31 -1.13 11.03
CA ALA A 187 12.79 -1.40 9.69
C ALA A 187 13.47 -0.49 8.66
N GLU A 188 13.98 -1.09 7.58
CA GLU A 188 14.56 -0.40 6.43
C GLU A 188 13.79 -0.76 5.16
N PHE A 189 13.72 0.19 4.21
CA PHE A 189 12.92 0.02 3.00
C PHE A 189 13.69 0.39 1.74
N PHE A 190 13.65 -0.48 0.72
CA PHE A 190 14.39 -0.40 -0.52
C PHE A 190 13.46 -0.35 -1.73
N VAL A 191 13.72 0.61 -2.62
CA VAL A 191 13.00 0.71 -3.89
C VAL A 191 13.66 -0.21 -4.92
N GLY A 192 12.91 -1.10 -5.50
CA GLY A 192 13.37 -1.97 -6.58
C GLY A 192 12.53 -3.22 -6.68
N LYS A 193 12.82 -4.01 -7.71
CA LYS A 193 12.21 -5.33 -7.82
C LYS A 193 12.92 -6.30 -6.88
N ALA A 194 12.16 -7.19 -6.26
CA ALA A 194 12.71 -8.19 -5.36
C ALA A 194 13.82 -9.04 -6.02
N GLU A 195 13.59 -9.42 -7.28
CA GLU A 195 14.51 -10.19 -8.11
C GLU A 195 15.81 -9.45 -8.49
N GLU A 196 15.87 -8.14 -8.34
CA GLU A 196 17.05 -7.30 -8.58
C GLU A 196 17.73 -6.92 -7.26
N VAL A 197 16.96 -6.50 -6.27
CA VAL A 197 17.45 -6.03 -4.97
C VAL A 197 18.06 -7.16 -4.14
N LEU A 198 17.40 -8.31 -4.04
CA LEU A 198 17.89 -9.44 -3.26
C LEU A 198 19.26 -9.96 -3.73
N PRO A 199 19.49 -10.24 -5.04
CA PRO A 199 20.80 -10.69 -5.52
C PRO A 199 21.89 -9.67 -5.24
N GLU A 200 21.64 -8.38 -5.41
CA GLU A 200 22.61 -7.33 -5.17
C GLU A 200 23.08 -7.32 -3.70
N PHE A 201 22.15 -7.47 -2.77
CA PHE A 201 22.47 -7.57 -1.36
C PHE A 201 23.22 -8.88 -1.03
N TYR A 202 22.82 -9.98 -1.64
CA TYR A 202 23.49 -11.27 -1.46
C TYR A 202 24.95 -11.24 -1.96
N GLU A 203 25.19 -10.65 -3.13
CA GLU A 203 26.53 -10.52 -3.70
C GLU A 203 27.43 -9.60 -2.85
N LYS A 204 26.89 -8.48 -2.36
CA LYS A 204 27.62 -7.60 -1.43
C LYS A 204 28.00 -8.32 -0.15
N ALA A 205 27.08 -9.10 0.43
CA ALA A 205 27.36 -9.88 1.63
C ALA A 205 28.46 -10.91 1.46
N THR A 206 28.60 -11.47 0.25
CA THR A 206 29.63 -12.52 -0.03
C THR A 206 30.96 -11.95 -0.44
N THR A 207 31.04 -10.72 -0.95
CA THR A 207 32.25 -10.10 -1.49
C THR A 207 32.94 -9.13 -0.52
N GLU A 208 32.17 -8.46 0.32
CA GLU A 208 32.71 -7.57 1.35
C GLU A 208 32.79 -8.35 2.65
N ALA A 209 34.02 -8.50 3.20
CA ALA A 209 34.25 -9.05 4.54
C ALA A 209 33.70 -8.13 5.65
N SER A 210 32.65 -7.40 5.39
CA SER A 210 31.95 -6.57 6.33
C SER A 210 31.05 -7.45 7.19
N SER A 211 31.24 -7.35 8.49
CA SER A 211 30.50 -7.99 9.58
C SER A 211 29.01 -7.58 9.65
N ASP A 212 28.43 -7.15 8.54
CA ASP A 212 27.01 -6.81 8.51
C ASP A 212 26.18 -8.10 8.37
N GLU A 213 25.90 -8.74 9.52
CA GLU A 213 24.85 -9.75 9.72
C GLU A 213 23.50 -9.36 9.10
N MET A 214 23.42 -8.13 8.57
CA MET A 214 22.25 -7.49 8.01
C MET A 214 21.83 -8.02 6.65
N LEU A 215 22.68 -8.76 5.98
CA LEU A 215 22.51 -9.08 4.56
C LEU A 215 21.93 -10.48 4.32
N HIS A 216 21.98 -11.36 5.32
CA HIS A 216 21.42 -12.69 5.21
C HIS A 216 20.06 -12.76 5.92
N PRO A 217 18.95 -13.06 5.22
CA PRO A 217 17.65 -13.24 5.87
C PRO A 217 17.59 -14.54 6.66
N ASP A 218 17.18 -14.46 7.92
CA ASP A 218 16.75 -15.66 8.67
C ASP A 218 15.36 -16.07 8.22
N VAL A 219 14.51 -15.09 7.91
CA VAL A 219 13.14 -15.31 7.46
C VAL A 219 12.84 -14.41 6.25
N ILE A 220 12.21 -14.98 5.23
CA ILE A 220 11.65 -14.22 4.11
C ILE A 220 10.12 -14.31 4.16
N VAL A 221 9.46 -13.15 4.10
CA VAL A 221 8.00 -13.04 3.97
C VAL A 221 7.69 -12.47 2.60
N VAL A 222 6.71 -13.04 1.90
CA VAL A 222 6.28 -12.58 0.58
C VAL A 222 4.76 -12.46 0.52
N ASP A 223 4.26 -11.36 -0.04
CA ASP A 223 2.84 -11.14 -0.37
C ASP A 223 2.74 -10.63 -1.83
N PRO A 224 3.05 -11.50 -2.81
CA PRO A 224 3.12 -11.11 -4.20
C PRO A 224 1.74 -10.85 -4.80
N PRO A 225 1.67 -10.16 -5.97
CA PRO A 225 0.42 -10.04 -6.72
C PRO A 225 -0.11 -11.42 -7.14
N ARG A 226 -1.35 -11.48 -7.63
CA ARG A 226 -2.03 -12.75 -8.03
C ARG A 226 -1.24 -13.66 -8.97
N LYS A 227 -0.34 -13.10 -9.78
CA LYS A 227 0.54 -13.88 -10.66
C LYS A 227 1.64 -14.64 -9.92
N GLY A 228 1.86 -14.38 -8.64
CA GLY A 228 2.93 -14.94 -7.82
C GLY A 228 4.28 -14.27 -8.02
N CYS A 229 5.33 -14.90 -7.47
CA CYS A 229 6.71 -14.51 -7.68
C CYS A 229 7.19 -14.94 -9.07
N ASP A 230 8.18 -14.26 -9.61
CA ASP A 230 8.87 -14.76 -10.81
C ASP A 230 10.00 -15.73 -10.43
N ASP A 231 10.48 -16.46 -11.45
CA ASP A 231 11.50 -17.48 -11.26
C ASP A 231 12.83 -16.91 -10.71
N ALA A 232 13.17 -15.65 -11.02
CA ALA A 232 14.39 -15.03 -10.53
C ALA A 232 14.28 -14.72 -9.02
N CYS A 233 13.11 -14.26 -8.57
CA CYS A 233 12.81 -14.05 -7.16
C CYS A 233 12.85 -15.37 -6.38
N LEU A 234 12.12 -16.41 -6.86
CA LEU A 234 12.10 -17.74 -6.24
C LEU A 234 13.49 -18.34 -6.12
N ASN A 235 14.26 -18.34 -7.21
CA ASN A 235 15.64 -18.87 -7.23
C ASN A 235 16.56 -18.10 -6.28
N THR A 236 16.37 -16.78 -6.11
CA THR A 236 17.17 -15.99 -5.20
C THR A 236 16.82 -16.33 -3.75
N MET A 237 15.54 -16.42 -3.40
CA MET A 237 15.13 -16.84 -2.06
C MET A 237 15.71 -18.20 -1.69
N LEU A 238 15.69 -19.17 -2.62
CA LEU A 238 16.28 -20.49 -2.39
C LEU A 238 17.80 -20.44 -2.22
N ARG A 239 18.51 -19.59 -2.99
CA ARG A 239 19.97 -19.42 -2.85
C ARG A 239 20.36 -18.77 -1.54
N MET A 240 19.54 -17.87 -1.02
CA MET A 240 19.76 -17.24 0.28
C MET A 240 19.58 -18.20 1.46
N GLN A 241 18.95 -19.34 1.26
CA GLN A 241 18.75 -20.39 2.26
C GLN A 241 18.24 -19.87 3.62
N PRO A 242 17.14 -19.08 3.66
CA PRO A 242 16.57 -18.64 4.93
C PRO A 242 16.09 -19.86 5.74
N GLU A 243 16.01 -19.72 7.05
CA GLU A 243 15.43 -20.77 7.89
C GLU A 243 13.96 -21.01 7.58
N ARG A 244 13.23 -19.95 7.17
CA ARG A 244 11.82 -20.00 6.87
C ARG A 244 11.44 -19.04 5.74
N ILE A 245 10.47 -19.48 4.93
CA ILE A 245 9.76 -18.65 3.96
C ILE A 245 8.29 -18.66 4.34
N VAL A 246 7.71 -17.49 4.56
CA VAL A 246 6.28 -17.30 4.83
C VAL A 246 5.65 -16.68 3.58
N TYR A 247 4.82 -17.46 2.90
CA TYR A 247 4.18 -17.02 1.67
C TYR A 247 2.70 -16.68 1.94
N VAL A 248 2.34 -15.42 1.81
CA VAL A 248 0.97 -14.94 1.84
C VAL A 248 0.45 -14.93 0.40
N SER A 249 -0.71 -15.53 0.15
CA SER A 249 -1.28 -15.60 -1.20
C SER A 249 -2.79 -15.44 -1.20
N CYS A 250 -3.30 -14.70 -2.17
CA CYS A 250 -4.73 -14.62 -2.47
C CYS A 250 -5.17 -15.63 -3.54
N ASP A 251 -4.25 -16.45 -4.08
CA ASP A 251 -4.50 -17.46 -5.12
C ASP A 251 -3.78 -18.77 -4.79
N SER A 252 -4.56 -19.80 -4.47
CA SER A 252 -4.02 -21.09 -4.04
C SER A 252 -3.31 -21.85 -5.17
N ALA A 253 -3.70 -21.64 -6.43
CA ALA A 253 -3.06 -22.31 -7.57
C ALA A 253 -1.67 -21.72 -7.82
N THR A 254 -1.54 -20.40 -7.72
CA THR A 254 -0.27 -19.69 -7.79
C THR A 254 0.66 -20.10 -6.65
N LEU A 255 0.13 -20.14 -5.42
CA LEU A 255 0.90 -20.60 -4.25
C LEU A 255 1.45 -22.03 -4.42
N ALA A 256 0.64 -22.93 -5.01
CA ALA A 256 1.05 -24.30 -5.23
C ALA A 256 2.08 -24.47 -6.36
N ARG A 257 2.13 -23.50 -7.29
CA ARG A 257 3.12 -23.48 -8.38
C ARG A 257 4.47 -22.98 -7.87
N ASP A 258 4.45 -21.88 -7.15
CA ASP A 258 5.64 -21.23 -6.63
C ASP A 258 6.27 -22.05 -5.49
#